data_1a575d65719f2a9fdbb50afdc97ef127
#
_entry.id   1a575d65719f2a9fdbb50afdc97ef127
#
_cell.length_a   1.000
_cell.length_b   1.000
_cell.length_c   1.000
_cell.angle_alpha   90.00
_cell.angle_beta   90.00
_cell.angle_gamma   90.00
#
_symmetry.space_group_name_H-M   'P 1'
#
loop_
_entity.id
_entity.type
_entity.pdbx_description
1 polymer ?
#
loop_
_entity_poly.entity_id
_entity_poly.type
_entity_poly.pdbx_seq_one_letter_code
_entity_poly.pdbx_strand_id
1 'polypeptide(L)'
;MSARPLALSDDELSTCVGCGLCLPHCPTFRVTNEEALSPRGRIATIRSIQYEGLHIDDQVSEILNTCVQCRGCEPACPSGVPYGRLIEAAKNELAAQHRSAPWWQRFGLRLLRHHRLLLIGTPILAVAQRLHLIPKRAGLSTLPMRLGPPVVATSLTPDVWLFTGCVMDAWQRSTHRSVAALIKAAGFSYGLPTQAGSCCGALHSHAGLAHEAQTLARSVMTSMPGASPIIVDSAGCGAALKDYGHLLGTPEAVAFSERVFDVHEWLEPHITSV
;
A
#
# COMPACT_ATOMS: atom_id res chain seq x y z
N MET A 1 -18.36 -1.82 -30.58
CA MET A 1 -17.57 -1.02 -29.63
C MET A 1 -16.40 -1.89 -29.23
N SER A 2 -15.19 -1.48 -29.58
CA SER A 2 -13.97 -2.20 -29.16
C SER A 2 -13.88 -2.16 -27.64
N ALA A 3 -13.56 -3.32 -26.99
CA ALA A 3 -13.37 -3.35 -25.54
C ALA A 3 -12.22 -2.39 -25.19
N ARG A 4 -12.46 -1.49 -24.24
CA ARG A 4 -11.43 -0.56 -23.77
C ARG A 4 -10.37 -1.32 -23.01
N PRO A 5 -9.08 -1.15 -23.35
CA PRO A 5 -8.04 -2.03 -22.80
C PRO A 5 -7.85 -1.95 -21.28
N LEU A 6 -8.20 -0.83 -20.62
CA LEU A 6 -7.95 -0.64 -19.18
C LEU A 6 -9.21 -0.66 -18.31
N ALA A 7 -10.41 -0.77 -18.90
CA ALA A 7 -11.69 -0.77 -18.18
C ALA A 7 -11.86 0.41 -17.18
N LEU A 8 -11.21 1.55 -17.44
CA LEU A 8 -11.32 2.78 -16.64
C LEU A 8 -12.54 3.59 -17.07
N SER A 9 -13.15 4.32 -16.12
CA SER A 9 -14.25 5.24 -16.45
C SER A 9 -13.71 6.51 -17.13
N ASP A 10 -14.49 7.04 -18.06
CA ASP A 10 -14.16 8.30 -18.76
C ASP A 10 -14.13 9.47 -17.77
N ASP A 11 -15.01 9.46 -16.77
CA ASP A 11 -15.08 10.50 -15.75
C ASP A 11 -13.78 10.57 -14.94
N GLU A 12 -13.25 9.44 -14.47
CA GLU A 12 -12.00 9.41 -13.71
C GLU A 12 -10.81 9.92 -14.54
N LEU A 13 -10.73 9.51 -15.80
CA LEU A 13 -9.66 9.96 -16.71
C LEU A 13 -9.80 11.44 -17.07
N SER A 14 -11.03 11.94 -17.29
CA SER A 14 -11.26 13.34 -17.70
C SER A 14 -11.04 14.34 -16.56
N THR A 15 -11.08 13.89 -15.30
CA THR A 15 -10.87 14.74 -14.11
C THR A 15 -9.52 15.48 -14.14
N CYS A 16 -8.48 14.92 -14.79
CA CYS A 16 -7.18 15.58 -14.88
C CYS A 16 -7.17 16.67 -15.96
N VAL A 17 -7.03 17.93 -15.53
CA VAL A 17 -6.92 19.11 -16.42
C VAL A 17 -5.48 19.46 -16.80
N GLY A 18 -4.47 18.68 -16.42
CA GLY A 18 -3.08 18.88 -16.82
C GLY A 18 -2.38 20.07 -16.15
N CYS A 19 -2.90 20.66 -15.08
CA CYS A 19 -2.39 21.89 -14.45
C CYS A 19 -0.96 21.80 -13.88
N GLY A 20 -0.47 20.60 -13.54
CA GLY A 20 0.89 20.39 -13.06
C GLY A 20 1.12 20.59 -11.55
N LEU A 21 0.13 20.92 -10.76
CA LEU A 21 0.28 21.10 -9.30
C LEU A 21 0.76 19.84 -8.57
N CYS A 22 0.57 18.66 -9.17
CA CYS A 22 1.07 17.39 -8.65
C CYS A 22 2.58 17.15 -8.85
N LEU A 23 3.27 17.93 -9.72
CA LEU A 23 4.67 17.69 -10.07
C LEU A 23 5.62 17.81 -8.88
N PRO A 24 5.56 18.90 -8.05
CA PRO A 24 6.43 19.04 -6.90
C PRO A 24 6.29 17.94 -5.86
N HIS A 25 5.13 17.24 -5.85
CA HIS A 25 4.81 16.20 -4.89
C HIS A 25 5.20 14.79 -5.41
N CYS A 26 5.66 14.68 -6.65
CA CYS A 26 6.05 13.39 -7.23
C CYS A 26 7.54 13.12 -7.03
N PRO A 27 7.93 12.06 -6.28
CA PRO A 27 9.33 11.75 -6.04
C PRO A 27 10.08 11.38 -7.32
N THR A 28 9.45 10.67 -8.26
CA THR A 28 10.09 10.33 -9.54
C THR A 28 10.35 11.56 -10.39
N PHE A 29 9.39 12.47 -10.52
CA PHE A 29 9.58 13.72 -11.25
C PHE A 29 10.66 14.59 -10.61
N ARG A 30 10.69 14.71 -9.27
CA ARG A 30 11.70 15.52 -8.56
C ARG A 30 13.15 15.05 -8.78
N VAL A 31 13.32 13.74 -9.04
CA VAL A 31 14.67 13.17 -9.27
C VAL A 31 15.07 13.24 -10.74
N THR A 32 14.12 13.00 -11.66
CA THR A 32 14.42 12.86 -13.10
C THR A 32 14.18 14.14 -13.90
N ASN A 33 13.26 15.01 -13.45
CA ASN A 33 12.68 16.12 -14.21
C ASN A 33 12.02 15.70 -15.53
N GLU A 34 11.71 14.41 -15.69
CA GLU A 34 11.05 13.88 -16.88
C GLU A 34 9.54 13.96 -16.74
N GLU A 35 8.90 14.67 -17.67
CA GLU A 35 7.44 14.86 -17.67
C GLU A 35 6.68 13.52 -17.77
N ALA A 36 7.17 12.60 -18.60
CA ALA A 36 6.55 11.27 -18.74
C ALA A 36 6.48 10.50 -17.41
N LEU A 37 7.43 10.74 -16.50
CA LEU A 37 7.51 10.13 -15.17
C LEU A 37 6.77 10.92 -14.09
N SER A 38 6.05 11.98 -14.47
CA SER A 38 5.17 12.76 -13.60
C SER A 38 3.78 12.12 -13.47
N PRO A 39 2.97 12.49 -12.46
CA PRO A 39 1.60 11.98 -12.36
C PRO A 39 0.76 12.34 -13.58
N ARG A 40 0.80 13.59 -14.05
CA ARG A 40 0.03 14.00 -15.24
C ARG A 40 0.55 13.36 -16.52
N GLY A 41 1.87 13.17 -16.66
CA GLY A 41 2.47 12.47 -17.79
C GLY A 41 2.01 11.01 -17.86
N ARG A 42 1.99 10.31 -16.72
CA ARG A 42 1.44 8.95 -16.63
C ARG A 42 -0.06 8.90 -16.96
N ILE A 43 -0.85 9.89 -16.51
CA ILE A 43 -2.27 9.98 -16.88
C ILE A 43 -2.40 10.18 -18.41
N ALA A 44 -1.56 11.00 -19.02
CA ALA A 44 -1.54 11.15 -20.47
C ALA A 44 -1.24 9.81 -21.16
N THR A 45 -0.22 9.07 -20.71
CA THR A 45 0.08 7.72 -21.19
C THR A 45 -1.10 6.76 -21.04
N ILE A 46 -1.77 6.75 -19.89
CA ILE A 46 -2.95 5.93 -19.63
C ILE A 46 -4.10 6.30 -20.59
N ARG A 47 -4.32 7.60 -20.83
CA ARG A 47 -5.30 8.08 -21.82
C ARG A 47 -4.98 7.59 -23.23
N SER A 48 -3.72 7.69 -23.65
CA SER A 48 -3.32 7.20 -24.98
C SER A 48 -3.51 5.68 -25.12
N ILE A 49 -3.27 4.91 -24.06
CA ILE A 49 -3.59 3.47 -24.04
C ILE A 49 -5.10 3.24 -24.17
N GLN A 50 -5.90 3.98 -23.40
CA GLN A 50 -7.35 3.79 -23.30
C GLN A 50 -8.09 4.24 -24.58
N TYR A 51 -7.72 5.39 -25.14
CA TYR A 51 -8.48 6.05 -26.21
C TYR A 51 -7.85 5.91 -27.60
N GLU A 52 -6.52 5.90 -27.67
CA GLU A 52 -5.77 5.90 -28.92
C GLU A 52 -5.22 4.51 -29.26
N GLY A 53 -5.36 3.54 -28.35
CA GLY A 53 -4.84 2.19 -28.54
C GLY A 53 -3.32 2.11 -28.52
N LEU A 54 -2.65 3.02 -27.77
CA LEU A 54 -1.20 3.00 -27.61
C LEU A 54 -0.75 1.61 -27.13
N HIS A 55 0.15 1.00 -27.90
CA HIS A 55 0.70 -0.31 -27.55
C HIS A 55 1.57 -0.23 -26.29
N ILE A 56 1.40 -1.17 -25.38
CA ILE A 56 2.22 -1.25 -24.16
C ILE A 56 3.54 -1.95 -24.53
N ASP A 57 4.55 -1.15 -24.86
CA ASP A 57 5.92 -1.57 -25.10
C ASP A 57 6.78 -1.45 -23.81
N ASP A 58 8.10 -1.60 -23.96
CA ASP A 58 9.03 -1.51 -22.83
C ASP A 58 9.11 -0.09 -22.26
N GLN A 59 9.01 0.95 -23.11
CA GLN A 59 9.05 2.34 -22.69
C GLN A 59 7.79 2.71 -21.89
N VAL A 60 6.60 2.36 -22.39
CA VAL A 60 5.33 2.55 -21.67
C VAL A 60 5.34 1.79 -20.35
N SER A 61 5.86 0.55 -20.37
CA SER A 61 6.00 -0.27 -19.16
C SER A 61 6.93 0.38 -18.13
N GLU A 62 8.05 0.97 -18.55
CA GLU A 62 8.97 1.70 -17.68
C GLU A 62 8.32 2.94 -17.05
N ILE A 63 7.62 3.76 -17.86
CA ILE A 63 6.90 4.96 -17.40
C ILE A 63 5.93 4.59 -16.27
N LEU A 64 5.14 3.53 -16.45
CA LEU A 64 4.14 3.12 -15.46
C LEU A 64 4.77 2.41 -14.24
N ASN A 65 5.79 1.56 -14.45
CA ASN A 65 6.41 0.79 -13.38
C ASN A 65 7.31 1.62 -12.44
N THR A 66 7.88 2.72 -12.91
CA THR A 66 8.68 3.65 -12.08
C THR A 66 7.83 4.43 -11.07
N CYS A 67 6.50 4.40 -11.18
CA CYS A 67 5.64 4.97 -10.15
C CYS A 67 5.74 4.17 -8.84
N VAL A 68 6.16 4.84 -7.77
CA VAL A 68 6.27 4.24 -6.41
C VAL A 68 4.93 4.19 -5.66
N GLN A 69 3.85 4.69 -6.26
CA GLN A 69 2.47 4.68 -5.75
C GLN A 69 2.32 5.27 -4.33
N CYS A 70 3.11 6.30 -4.03
CA CYS A 70 3.05 7.01 -2.74
C CYS A 70 1.79 7.87 -2.57
N ARG A 71 0.99 8.07 -3.63
CA ARG A 71 -0.24 8.87 -3.70
C ARG A 71 -0.09 10.34 -3.25
N GLY A 72 1.12 10.85 -3.04
CA GLY A 72 1.36 12.25 -2.67
C GLY A 72 0.85 13.28 -3.69
N CYS A 73 0.53 12.86 -4.90
CA CYS A 73 -0.08 13.70 -5.93
C CYS A 73 -1.60 13.87 -5.75
N GLU A 74 -2.29 12.99 -5.00
CA GLU A 74 -3.75 13.07 -4.81
C GLU A 74 -4.14 14.26 -3.91
N PRO A 75 -3.58 14.43 -2.70
CA PRO A 75 -3.93 15.57 -1.85
C PRO A 75 -3.48 16.91 -2.44
N ALA A 76 -2.51 16.89 -3.38
CA ALA A 76 -2.07 18.08 -4.10
C ALA A 76 -2.96 18.44 -5.30
N CYS A 77 -3.93 17.60 -5.64
CA CYS A 77 -4.77 17.78 -6.81
C CYS A 77 -6.08 18.49 -6.46
N PRO A 78 -6.29 19.76 -6.90
CA PRO A 78 -7.54 20.46 -6.62
C PRO A 78 -8.75 19.86 -7.35
N SER A 79 -8.51 19.11 -8.44
CA SER A 79 -9.56 18.42 -9.19
C SER A 79 -9.92 17.04 -8.60
N GLY A 80 -9.24 16.58 -7.55
CA GLY A 80 -9.54 15.31 -6.90
C GLY A 80 -9.31 14.08 -7.79
N VAL A 81 -8.29 14.11 -8.67
CA VAL A 81 -7.98 12.95 -9.54
C VAL A 81 -7.67 11.71 -8.71
N PRO A 82 -8.39 10.59 -8.88
CA PRO A 82 -8.14 9.33 -8.17
C PRO A 82 -6.92 8.60 -8.77
N TYR A 83 -5.74 9.22 -8.68
CA TYR A 83 -4.53 8.76 -9.37
C TYR A 83 -4.15 7.31 -9.00
N GLY A 84 -4.31 6.91 -7.74
CA GLY A 84 -4.04 5.55 -7.27
C GLY A 84 -4.80 4.51 -8.07
N ARG A 85 -6.09 4.75 -8.31
CA ARG A 85 -6.96 3.87 -9.12
C ARG A 85 -6.50 3.78 -10.56
N LEU A 86 -6.17 4.94 -11.16
CA LEU A 86 -5.72 4.99 -12.55
C LEU A 86 -4.42 4.18 -12.76
N ILE A 87 -3.43 4.37 -11.88
CA ILE A 87 -2.16 3.66 -12.00
C ILE A 87 -2.28 2.17 -11.65
N GLU A 88 -3.15 1.79 -10.73
CA GLU A 88 -3.42 0.39 -10.40
C GLU A 88 -4.08 -0.35 -11.55
N ALA A 89 -5.06 0.25 -12.22
CA ALA A 89 -5.68 -0.33 -13.40
C ALA A 89 -4.65 -0.54 -14.52
N ALA A 90 -3.79 0.46 -14.79
CA ALA A 90 -2.71 0.33 -15.76
C ALA A 90 -1.71 -0.78 -15.38
N LYS A 91 -1.35 -0.91 -14.10
CA LYS A 91 -0.45 -1.97 -13.63
C LYS A 91 -1.07 -3.36 -13.68
N ASN A 92 -2.37 -3.48 -13.46
CA ASN A 92 -3.09 -4.74 -13.64
C ASN A 92 -3.00 -5.21 -15.10
N GLU A 93 -3.15 -4.30 -16.08
CA GLU A 93 -2.98 -4.62 -17.49
C GLU A 93 -1.53 -5.01 -17.83
N LEU A 94 -0.54 -4.27 -17.31
CA LEU A 94 0.87 -4.65 -17.44
C LEU A 94 1.13 -6.07 -16.88
N ALA A 95 0.50 -6.42 -15.77
CA ALA A 95 0.65 -7.74 -15.18
C ALA A 95 -0.01 -8.84 -16.04
N ALA A 96 -1.17 -8.55 -16.64
CA ALA A 96 -1.85 -9.46 -17.57
C ALA A 96 -0.99 -9.73 -18.81
N GLN A 97 -0.26 -8.72 -19.30
CA GLN A 97 0.68 -8.85 -20.42
C GLN A 97 2.08 -9.35 -20.01
N HIS A 98 2.28 -9.83 -18.78
CA HIS A 98 3.57 -10.25 -18.22
C HIS A 98 4.67 -9.18 -18.25
N ARG A 99 4.31 -7.89 -18.34
CA ARG A 99 5.22 -6.73 -18.39
C ARG A 99 5.37 -6.02 -17.03
N SER A 100 4.77 -6.57 -15.97
CA SER A 100 4.90 -6.06 -14.60
C SER A 100 6.11 -6.69 -13.87
N ALA A 101 6.00 -6.81 -12.56
CA ALA A 101 7.05 -7.36 -11.70
C ALA A 101 7.69 -8.65 -12.24
N PRO A 102 9.03 -8.74 -12.28
CA PRO A 102 9.75 -9.94 -12.71
C PRO A 102 9.46 -11.13 -11.75
N TRP A 103 9.70 -12.36 -12.22
CA TRP A 103 9.33 -13.58 -11.49
C TRP A 103 9.88 -13.64 -10.05
N TRP A 104 11.08 -13.12 -9.80
CA TRP A 104 11.69 -13.10 -8.47
C TRP A 104 10.98 -12.14 -7.51
N GLN A 105 10.47 -10.99 -7.99
CA GLN A 105 9.62 -10.11 -7.19
C GLN A 105 8.29 -10.78 -6.85
N ARG A 106 7.65 -11.42 -7.84
CA ARG A 106 6.41 -12.19 -7.61
C ARG A 106 6.62 -13.30 -6.59
N PHE A 107 7.77 -13.98 -6.64
CA PHE A 107 8.15 -14.97 -5.63
C PHE A 107 8.33 -14.33 -4.25
N GLY A 108 9.04 -13.21 -4.16
CA GLY A 108 9.21 -12.43 -2.92
C GLY A 108 7.86 -11.98 -2.33
N LEU A 109 6.95 -11.48 -3.16
CA LEU A 109 5.60 -11.09 -2.73
C LEU A 109 4.80 -12.29 -2.18
N ARG A 110 4.93 -13.47 -2.78
CA ARG A 110 4.32 -14.70 -2.24
C ARG A 110 4.85 -15.04 -0.85
N LEU A 111 6.13 -14.85 -0.59
CA LEU A 111 6.72 -15.06 0.75
C LEU A 111 6.15 -14.10 1.79
N LEU A 112 5.85 -12.85 1.42
CA LEU A 112 5.24 -11.87 2.33
C LEU A 112 3.85 -12.28 2.85
N ARG A 113 3.14 -13.15 2.13
CA ARG A 113 1.87 -13.74 2.59
C ARG A 113 2.06 -14.66 3.80
N HIS A 114 3.26 -15.21 3.96
CA HIS A 114 3.61 -16.13 5.03
C HIS A 114 4.39 -15.39 6.13
N HIS A 115 3.67 -14.68 6.99
CA HIS A 115 4.24 -13.83 8.03
C HIS A 115 5.30 -14.54 8.88
N ARG A 116 5.10 -15.82 9.23
CA ARG A 116 6.09 -16.63 9.98
C ARG A 116 7.40 -16.78 9.23
N LEU A 117 7.35 -16.98 7.91
CA LEU A 117 8.56 -17.09 7.08
C LEU A 117 9.31 -15.75 7.03
N LEU A 118 8.60 -14.63 7.01
CA LEU A 118 9.21 -13.31 7.07
C LEU A 118 9.92 -13.08 8.40
N LEU A 119 9.30 -13.47 9.52
CA LEU A 119 9.91 -13.35 10.86
C LEU A 119 11.18 -14.20 10.99
N ILE A 120 11.16 -15.44 10.51
CA ILE A 120 12.32 -16.35 10.55
C ILE A 120 13.39 -15.89 9.55
N GLY A 121 13.02 -15.46 8.37
CA GLY A 121 13.92 -15.04 7.30
C GLY A 121 14.63 -13.72 7.58
N THR A 122 14.03 -12.81 8.34
CA THR A 122 14.59 -11.47 8.61
C THR A 122 15.99 -11.54 9.27
N PRO A 123 16.22 -12.28 10.36
CA PRO A 123 17.56 -12.39 10.96
C PRO A 123 18.58 -13.02 10.02
N ILE A 124 18.18 -14.03 9.25
CA ILE A 124 19.06 -14.70 8.27
C ILE A 124 19.48 -13.71 7.19
N LEU A 125 18.53 -12.96 6.65
CA LEU A 125 18.78 -11.93 5.65
C LEU A 125 19.66 -10.80 6.23
N ALA A 126 19.44 -10.43 7.49
CA ALA A 126 20.25 -9.44 8.20
C ALA A 126 21.72 -9.88 8.35
N VAL A 127 21.97 -11.15 8.62
CA VAL A 127 23.33 -11.74 8.63
C VAL A 127 23.93 -11.70 7.23
N ALA A 128 23.18 -12.13 6.21
CA ALA A 128 23.64 -12.09 4.82
C ALA A 128 24.00 -10.66 4.34
N GLN A 129 23.23 -9.65 4.77
CA GLN A 129 23.57 -8.24 4.51
C GLN A 129 24.91 -7.85 5.12
N ARG A 130 25.20 -8.25 6.36
CA ARG A 130 26.44 -7.91 7.07
C ARG A 130 27.64 -8.63 6.49
N LEU A 131 27.43 -9.82 5.94
CA LEU A 131 28.46 -10.57 5.21
C LEU A 131 28.62 -10.08 3.75
N HIS A 132 27.93 -8.99 3.37
CA HIS A 132 27.96 -8.41 2.01
C HIS A 132 27.52 -9.38 0.90
N LEU A 133 26.80 -10.45 1.24
CA LEU A 133 26.24 -11.41 0.28
C LEU A 133 25.07 -10.83 -0.51
N ILE A 134 24.45 -9.75 0.00
CA ILE A 134 23.36 -9.04 -0.66
C ILE A 134 23.92 -7.75 -1.26
N PRO A 135 23.82 -7.56 -2.58
CA PRO A 135 24.33 -6.36 -3.22
C PRO A 135 23.53 -5.14 -2.76
N LYS A 136 24.20 -4.01 -2.52
CA LYS A 136 23.58 -2.73 -2.12
C LYS A 136 22.49 -2.27 -3.10
N ARG A 137 22.59 -2.67 -4.37
CA ARG A 137 21.59 -2.40 -5.43
C ARG A 137 20.21 -3.03 -5.14
N ALA A 138 20.12 -3.98 -4.21
CA ALA A 138 18.83 -4.55 -3.80
C ALA A 138 17.94 -3.54 -3.05
N GLY A 139 18.46 -2.36 -2.67
CA GLY A 139 17.69 -1.28 -2.06
C GLY A 139 17.11 -1.62 -0.68
N LEU A 140 17.56 -2.72 -0.05
CA LEU A 140 17.08 -3.11 1.26
C LEU A 140 17.74 -2.25 2.34
N SER A 141 16.95 -1.64 3.21
CA SER A 141 17.43 -1.00 4.43
C SER A 141 18.16 -2.01 5.32
N THR A 142 18.97 -1.52 6.26
CA THR A 142 19.67 -2.39 7.22
C THR A 142 18.64 -3.13 8.08
N LEU A 143 18.58 -4.45 7.95
CA LEU A 143 17.63 -5.28 8.65
C LEU A 143 18.06 -5.54 10.10
N PRO A 144 17.11 -5.66 11.04
CA PRO A 144 17.42 -6.00 12.43
C PRO A 144 17.88 -7.44 12.55
N MET A 145 18.96 -7.67 13.30
CA MET A 145 19.44 -9.04 13.61
C MET A 145 18.55 -9.73 14.64
N ARG A 146 17.92 -8.96 15.49
CA ARG A 146 17.00 -9.47 16.52
C ARG A 146 15.69 -8.75 16.35
N LEU A 147 14.63 -9.52 16.27
CA LEU A 147 13.27 -8.96 16.33
C LEU A 147 13.02 -8.44 17.74
N GLY A 148 12.55 -7.20 17.85
CA GLY A 148 12.10 -6.66 19.12
C GLY A 148 10.93 -7.48 19.69
N PRO A 149 10.58 -7.31 20.98
CA PRO A 149 9.40 -7.96 21.56
C PRO A 149 8.14 -7.55 20.79
N PRO A 150 7.24 -8.50 20.47
CA PRO A 150 5.97 -8.19 19.81
C PRO A 150 5.06 -7.37 20.72
N VAL A 151 4.15 -6.64 20.11
CA VAL A 151 3.01 -6.07 20.83
C VAL A 151 2.04 -7.19 21.21
N VAL A 152 1.42 -7.09 22.39
CA VAL A 152 0.43 -8.05 22.87
C VAL A 152 -0.89 -7.33 23.06
N ALA A 153 -1.96 -7.88 22.50
CA ALA A 153 -3.31 -7.34 22.64
C ALA A 153 -3.70 -7.19 24.11
N THR A 154 -4.44 -6.14 24.43
CA THR A 154 -4.93 -5.90 25.79
C THR A 154 -6.34 -6.43 26.02
N SER A 155 -7.09 -6.67 24.93
CA SER A 155 -8.48 -7.15 25.01
C SER A 155 -8.81 -8.04 23.80
N LEU A 156 -9.73 -8.98 24.00
CA LEU A 156 -10.35 -9.77 22.93
C LEU A 156 -11.58 -9.04 22.34
N THR A 157 -12.18 -8.14 23.09
CA THR A 157 -13.23 -7.22 22.67
C THR A 157 -12.69 -5.78 22.76
N PRO A 158 -11.82 -5.36 21.84
CA PRO A 158 -11.06 -4.13 21.98
C PRO A 158 -11.89 -2.90 21.63
N ASP A 159 -11.55 -1.76 22.26
CA ASP A 159 -12.08 -0.46 21.87
C ASP A 159 -11.57 -0.06 20.48
N VAL A 160 -10.31 -0.41 20.16
CA VAL A 160 -9.69 -0.16 18.87
C VAL A 160 -8.84 -1.36 18.41
N TRP A 161 -8.70 -1.54 17.11
CA TRP A 161 -7.74 -2.47 16.51
C TRP A 161 -6.43 -1.76 16.18
N LEU A 162 -5.29 -2.36 16.51
CA LEU A 162 -3.98 -1.91 16.05
C LEU A 162 -3.50 -2.85 14.92
N PHE A 163 -3.46 -2.34 13.70
CA PHE A 163 -2.99 -3.10 12.54
C PHE A 163 -1.46 -3.02 12.44
N THR A 164 -0.78 -4.13 12.69
CA THR A 164 0.70 -4.18 12.74
C THR A 164 1.35 -4.43 11.37
N GLY A 165 0.59 -4.88 10.37
CA GLY A 165 1.13 -5.21 9.06
C GLY A 165 2.13 -6.38 9.06
N CYS A 166 2.70 -6.70 7.90
CA CYS A 166 3.64 -7.81 7.76
C CYS A 166 5.10 -7.36 7.93
N VAL A 167 5.54 -6.36 7.16
CA VAL A 167 6.92 -5.85 7.15
C VAL A 167 7.22 -5.05 8.41
N MET A 168 6.28 -4.21 8.84
CA MET A 168 6.41 -3.40 10.05
C MET A 168 6.56 -4.28 11.31
N ASP A 169 5.76 -5.36 11.44
CA ASP A 169 5.92 -6.28 12.57
C ASP A 169 7.27 -7.03 12.53
N ALA A 170 7.84 -7.24 11.35
CA ALA A 170 9.16 -7.86 11.27
C ALA A 170 10.32 -6.87 11.57
N TRP A 171 10.19 -5.59 11.17
CA TRP A 171 11.34 -4.68 11.12
C TRP A 171 11.21 -3.47 12.05
N GLN A 172 10.01 -3.09 12.46
CA GLN A 172 9.75 -1.84 13.19
C GLN A 172 8.80 -2.01 14.39
N ARG A 173 8.92 -3.10 15.13
CA ARG A 173 8.11 -3.37 16.34
C ARG A 173 8.16 -2.27 17.41
N SER A 174 9.24 -1.47 17.43
CA SER A 174 9.34 -0.30 18.30
C SER A 174 8.24 0.71 18.03
N THR A 175 7.92 0.97 16.76
CA THR A 175 6.83 1.87 16.36
C THR A 175 5.50 1.37 16.90
N HIS A 176 5.18 0.10 16.68
CA HIS A 176 3.95 -0.50 17.22
C HIS A 176 3.83 -0.38 18.74
N ARG A 177 4.96 -0.56 19.47
CA ARG A 177 4.97 -0.40 20.94
C ARG A 177 4.70 1.04 21.36
N SER A 178 5.25 2.01 20.62
CA SER A 178 4.98 3.43 20.88
C SER A 178 3.51 3.76 20.65
N VAL A 179 2.93 3.29 19.54
CA VAL A 179 1.50 3.49 19.25
C VAL A 179 0.62 2.77 20.27
N ALA A 180 0.96 1.55 20.67
CA ALA A 180 0.25 0.83 21.72
C ALA A 180 0.31 1.56 23.08
N ALA A 181 1.42 2.22 23.39
CA ALA A 181 1.56 3.05 24.58
C ALA A 181 0.65 4.29 24.51
N LEU A 182 0.58 4.96 23.35
CA LEU A 182 -0.31 6.11 23.12
C LEU A 182 -1.79 5.71 23.28
N ILE A 183 -2.21 4.59 22.68
CA ILE A 183 -3.58 4.07 22.82
C ILE A 183 -3.93 3.84 24.30
N LYS A 184 -3.01 3.23 25.05
CA LYS A 184 -3.22 3.02 26.49
C LYS A 184 -3.26 4.32 27.29
N ALA A 185 -2.37 5.27 26.96
CA ALA A 185 -2.34 6.58 27.62
C ALA A 185 -3.64 7.35 27.38
N ALA A 186 -4.24 7.20 26.20
CA ALA A 186 -5.57 7.74 25.88
C ALA A 186 -6.73 6.98 26.58
N GLY A 187 -6.45 5.92 27.33
CA GLY A 187 -7.47 5.17 28.12
C GLY A 187 -8.17 4.05 27.35
N PHE A 188 -7.68 3.66 26.16
CA PHE A 188 -8.32 2.65 25.32
C PHE A 188 -7.62 1.29 25.38
N SER A 189 -8.41 0.22 25.28
CA SER A 189 -7.92 -1.14 25.03
C SER A 189 -7.72 -1.38 23.53
N TYR A 190 -6.75 -2.23 23.17
CA TYR A 190 -6.54 -2.58 21.76
C TYR A 190 -6.43 -4.09 21.54
N GLY A 191 -6.93 -4.51 20.37
CA GLY A 191 -6.75 -5.83 19.80
C GLY A 191 -5.75 -5.82 18.67
N LEU A 192 -5.33 -7.02 18.26
CA LEU A 192 -4.44 -7.22 17.10
C LEU A 192 -5.10 -8.14 16.09
N PRO A 193 -4.83 -7.96 14.77
CA PRO A 193 -5.32 -8.89 13.77
C PRO A 193 -4.75 -10.30 14.00
N THR A 194 -5.46 -11.32 13.56
CA THR A 194 -4.92 -12.69 13.54
C THR A 194 -3.76 -12.78 12.53
N GLN A 195 -2.94 -13.83 12.63
CA GLN A 195 -1.81 -14.02 11.71
C GLN A 195 -2.24 -14.08 10.23
N ALA A 196 -3.45 -14.53 9.94
CA ALA A 196 -4.01 -14.54 8.58
C ALA A 196 -4.25 -13.12 8.04
N GLY A 197 -4.52 -12.14 8.91
CA GLY A 197 -4.75 -10.74 8.56
C GLY A 197 -3.51 -9.86 8.67
N SER A 198 -2.30 -10.39 8.56
CA SER A 198 -1.07 -9.62 8.77
C SER A 198 -0.61 -8.80 7.57
N CYS A 199 -1.02 -9.10 6.34
CA CYS A 199 -0.61 -8.39 5.14
C CYS A 199 -1.76 -7.61 4.50
N CYS A 200 -1.61 -6.30 4.36
CA CYS A 200 -2.63 -5.42 3.76
C CYS A 200 -2.83 -5.60 2.25
N GLY A 201 -1.93 -6.30 1.55
CA GLY A 201 -2.02 -6.49 0.10
C GLY A 201 -1.49 -5.34 -0.75
N ALA A 202 -1.08 -4.20 -0.17
CA ALA A 202 -0.63 -3.02 -0.92
C ALA A 202 0.44 -3.35 -1.97
N LEU A 203 1.49 -4.07 -1.60
CA LEU A 203 2.56 -4.43 -2.53
C LEU A 203 2.09 -5.36 -3.65
N HIS A 204 1.05 -6.18 -3.42
CA HIS A 204 0.45 -7.00 -4.46
C HIS A 204 -0.34 -6.13 -5.44
N SER A 205 -1.15 -5.17 -4.95
CA SER A 205 -1.85 -4.19 -5.79
C SER A 205 -0.85 -3.37 -6.61
N HIS A 206 0.23 -2.89 -5.97
CA HIS A 206 1.30 -2.15 -6.64
C HIS A 206 2.03 -2.95 -7.73
N ALA A 207 2.04 -4.27 -7.64
CA ALA A 207 2.60 -5.15 -8.67
C ALA A 207 1.59 -5.58 -9.73
N GLY A 208 0.34 -5.08 -9.67
CA GLY A 208 -0.74 -5.49 -10.57
C GLY A 208 -1.29 -6.89 -10.28
N LEU A 209 -1.11 -7.41 -9.06
CA LEU A 209 -1.60 -8.71 -8.62
C LEU A 209 -2.92 -8.53 -7.86
N ALA A 210 -3.95 -8.03 -8.57
CA ALA A 210 -5.23 -7.64 -7.98
C ALA A 210 -5.93 -8.78 -7.24
N HIS A 211 -5.93 -10.00 -7.79
CA HIS A 211 -6.58 -11.16 -7.18
C HIS A 211 -5.94 -11.53 -5.83
N GLU A 212 -4.62 -11.51 -5.76
CA GLU A 212 -3.87 -11.75 -4.53
C GLU A 212 -4.12 -10.65 -3.50
N ALA A 213 -4.15 -9.37 -3.94
CA ALA A 213 -4.47 -8.24 -3.09
C ALA A 213 -5.90 -8.36 -2.49
N GLN A 214 -6.89 -8.73 -3.31
CA GLN A 214 -8.27 -8.97 -2.86
C GLN A 214 -8.36 -10.11 -1.84
N THR A 215 -7.61 -11.19 -2.05
CA THR A 215 -7.59 -12.33 -1.11
C THR A 215 -7.03 -11.89 0.25
N LEU A 216 -5.94 -11.11 0.25
CA LEU A 216 -5.34 -10.56 1.46
C LEU A 216 -6.26 -9.58 2.17
N ALA A 217 -6.92 -8.70 1.41
CA ALA A 217 -7.89 -7.74 1.96
C ALA A 217 -9.03 -8.45 2.70
N ARG A 218 -9.62 -9.50 2.12
CA ARG A 218 -10.67 -10.31 2.79
C ARG A 218 -10.15 -10.95 4.08
N SER A 219 -8.91 -11.46 4.09
CA SER A 219 -8.29 -12.02 5.30
C SER A 219 -8.11 -10.98 6.39
N VAL A 220 -7.70 -9.75 6.02
CA VAL A 220 -7.56 -8.63 6.97
C VAL A 220 -8.92 -8.25 7.54
N MET A 221 -9.94 -8.09 6.71
CA MET A 221 -11.30 -7.76 7.17
C MET A 221 -11.85 -8.79 8.16
N THR A 222 -11.67 -10.08 7.86
CA THR A 222 -12.11 -11.17 8.74
C THR A 222 -11.35 -11.18 10.07
N SER A 223 -10.10 -10.70 10.10
CA SER A 223 -9.25 -10.73 11.29
C SER A 223 -9.56 -9.63 12.30
N MET A 224 -10.28 -8.58 11.90
CA MET A 224 -10.66 -7.42 12.73
C MET A 224 -12.19 -7.17 12.65
N PRO A 225 -12.99 -8.07 13.22
CA PRO A 225 -14.45 -7.98 13.15
C PRO A 225 -14.99 -6.82 13.98
N GLY A 226 -16.30 -6.54 13.78
CA GLY A 226 -17.03 -5.52 14.54
C GLY A 226 -16.91 -4.14 13.92
N ALA A 227 -17.22 -3.11 14.72
CA ALA A 227 -17.27 -1.71 14.29
C ALA A 227 -16.16 -0.84 14.92
N SER A 228 -15.29 -1.40 15.77
CA SER A 228 -14.22 -0.65 16.41
C SER A 228 -13.26 -0.02 15.42
N PRO A 229 -12.75 1.22 15.65
CA PRO A 229 -11.75 1.85 14.79
C PRO A 229 -10.51 0.99 14.61
N ILE A 230 -9.86 1.14 13.46
CA ILE A 230 -8.63 0.44 13.09
C ILE A 230 -7.51 1.46 12.95
N ILE A 231 -6.54 1.41 13.85
CA ILE A 231 -5.40 2.31 13.89
C ILE A 231 -4.25 1.68 13.11
N VAL A 232 -3.67 2.47 12.19
CA VAL A 232 -2.56 2.03 11.34
C VAL A 232 -1.40 3.01 11.50
N ASP A 233 -0.20 2.49 11.75
CA ASP A 233 1.04 3.27 11.90
C ASP A 233 1.98 3.17 10.69
N SER A 234 1.45 2.72 9.57
CA SER A 234 2.15 2.62 8.28
C SER A 234 1.31 3.26 7.19
N ALA A 235 1.75 4.37 6.63
CA ALA A 235 1.02 5.13 5.61
C ALA A 235 0.61 4.26 4.40
N GLY A 236 1.51 3.39 3.90
CA GLY A 236 1.21 2.49 2.79
C GLY A 236 0.14 1.45 3.11
N CYS A 237 0.17 0.88 4.31
CA CYS A 237 -0.90 -0.02 4.76
C CYS A 237 -2.20 0.75 5.00
N GLY A 238 -2.15 1.93 5.63
CA GLY A 238 -3.31 2.78 5.87
C GLY A 238 -4.03 3.15 4.58
N ALA A 239 -3.30 3.61 3.57
CA ALA A 239 -3.84 3.92 2.25
C ALA A 239 -4.52 2.70 1.60
N ALA A 240 -3.90 1.52 1.70
CA ALA A 240 -4.46 0.29 1.14
C ALA A 240 -5.74 -0.14 1.87
N LEU A 241 -5.76 -0.11 3.21
CA LEU A 241 -6.95 -0.48 3.99
C LEU A 241 -8.11 0.50 3.74
N LYS A 242 -7.83 1.80 3.63
CA LYS A 242 -8.83 2.82 3.27
C LYS A 242 -9.41 2.64 1.86
N ASP A 243 -8.72 1.90 1.00
CA ASP A 243 -9.13 1.67 -0.40
C ASP A 243 -9.79 0.29 -0.63
N TYR A 244 -10.00 -0.52 0.42
CA TYR A 244 -10.63 -1.85 0.28
C TYR A 244 -12.04 -1.79 -0.29
N GLY A 245 -12.80 -0.71 0.00
CA GLY A 245 -14.11 -0.47 -0.60
C GLY A 245 -14.03 -0.47 -2.13
N HIS A 246 -13.04 0.20 -2.71
CA HIS A 246 -12.80 0.18 -4.15
C HIS A 246 -12.24 -1.17 -4.63
N LEU A 247 -11.24 -1.72 -3.95
CA LEU A 247 -10.57 -2.96 -4.35
C LEU A 247 -11.53 -4.17 -4.42
N LEU A 248 -12.48 -4.25 -3.50
CA LEU A 248 -13.42 -5.37 -3.38
C LEU A 248 -14.80 -5.08 -3.95
N GLY A 249 -15.20 -3.81 -4.06
CA GLY A 249 -16.50 -3.39 -4.59
C GLY A 249 -17.69 -3.85 -3.76
N THR A 250 -17.53 -4.12 -2.45
CA THR A 250 -18.61 -4.60 -1.59
C THR A 250 -18.95 -3.60 -0.47
N PRO A 251 -20.22 -3.52 -0.03
CA PRO A 251 -20.62 -2.64 1.06
C PRO A 251 -19.85 -2.89 2.37
N GLU A 252 -19.53 -4.15 2.67
CA GLU A 252 -18.77 -4.54 3.87
C GLU A 252 -17.33 -4.00 3.81
N ALA A 253 -16.73 -3.97 2.62
CA ALA A 253 -15.41 -3.41 2.42
C ALA A 253 -15.41 -1.87 2.54
N VAL A 254 -16.47 -1.21 2.06
CA VAL A 254 -16.66 0.24 2.27
C VAL A 254 -16.75 0.54 3.76
N ALA A 255 -17.64 -0.14 4.49
CA ALA A 255 -17.80 0.03 5.93
C ALA A 255 -16.51 -0.29 6.70
N PHE A 256 -15.72 -1.26 6.23
CA PHE A 256 -14.41 -1.55 6.82
C PHE A 256 -13.44 -0.38 6.61
N SER A 257 -13.36 0.17 5.40
CA SER A 257 -12.46 1.27 5.03
C SER A 257 -12.74 2.54 5.85
N GLU A 258 -13.99 2.82 6.16
CA GLU A 258 -14.43 3.99 6.96
C GLU A 258 -13.96 3.92 8.43
N ARG A 259 -13.60 2.72 8.92
CA ARG A 259 -13.07 2.51 10.28
C ARG A 259 -11.56 2.71 10.38
N VAL A 260 -10.86 2.90 9.25
CA VAL A 260 -9.40 2.94 9.19
C VAL A 260 -8.89 4.36 9.40
N PHE A 261 -8.04 4.53 10.38
CA PHE A 261 -7.42 5.81 10.74
C PHE A 261 -5.89 5.66 10.78
N ASP A 262 -5.17 6.67 10.27
CA ASP A 262 -3.78 6.85 10.64
C ASP A 262 -3.67 7.14 12.15
N VAL A 263 -2.57 6.79 12.77
CA VAL A 263 -2.37 7.02 14.20
C VAL A 263 -2.54 8.49 14.58
N HIS A 264 -2.14 9.44 13.72
CA HIS A 264 -2.28 10.87 13.98
C HIS A 264 -3.73 11.33 13.82
N GLU A 265 -4.45 10.84 12.81
CA GLU A 265 -5.89 11.11 12.62
C GLU A 265 -6.71 10.65 13.84
N TRP A 266 -6.39 9.44 14.36
CA TRP A 266 -7.09 8.93 15.52
C TRP A 266 -6.70 9.66 16.80
N LEU A 267 -5.43 10.05 16.95
CA LEU A 267 -4.91 10.67 18.17
C LEU A 267 -5.36 12.13 18.32
N GLU A 268 -5.59 12.85 17.22
CA GLU A 268 -5.95 14.27 17.25
C GLU A 268 -7.05 14.62 18.26
N PRO A 269 -8.23 13.97 18.25
CA PRO A 269 -9.30 14.24 19.22
C PRO A 269 -8.99 13.75 20.64
N HIS A 270 -7.98 12.90 20.82
CA HIS A 270 -7.62 12.29 22.11
C HIS A 270 -6.36 12.89 22.73
N ILE A 271 -5.72 13.87 22.08
CA ILE A 271 -4.39 14.38 22.49
C ILE A 271 -4.40 15.01 23.88
N THR A 272 -5.53 15.53 24.34
CA THR A 272 -5.67 16.12 25.67
C THR A 272 -5.75 15.09 26.79
N SER A 273 -5.94 13.81 26.47
CA SER A 273 -6.00 12.68 27.41
C SER A 273 -4.71 11.86 27.44
N VAL A 274 -3.73 12.19 26.60
CA VAL A 274 -2.39 11.59 26.54
C VAL A 274 -1.37 12.51 27.18
#